data_4bd9bd81061086096f5acbdaf3bbc179
#
_entry.id   4bd9bd81061086096f5acbdaf3bbc179
#
_cell.length_a   1.000
_cell.length_b   1.000
_cell.length_c   1.000
_cell.angle_alpha   90.00
_cell.angle_beta   90.00
_cell.angle_gamma   90.00
#
_symmetry.space_group_name_H-M   'P 1'
#
loop_
_entity.id
_entity.type
_entity.pdbx_description
1 polymer ?
#
loop_
_entity_poly.entity_id
_entity_poly.type
_entity_poly.pdbx_seq_one_letter_code
_entity_poly.pdbx_strand_id
1 'polypeptide(L)'
;LTSATHKEQVPQFMEFQNPVCLDFLQKKKLSLDLSWINSTTNTLNTLIELLQSLGSKRGIVFCNFKNTLDGVSQFLEENQVEHTCFFGGMEQIDRERSLIQFRNSSQRILLATDLAARGIDIPGLDYIIHYEMPQREEEFTHRNGRTARMNLDGAAFCIKGKNDKIPEYARNIKTSKVSKGAKIPE
;
A
#
# COMPACT_ATOMS: atom_id res chain seq x y z
N LEU A 1 4.60 -10.67 -22.09
CA LEU A 1 3.91 -10.93 -20.81
C LEU A 1 4.80 -10.42 -19.69
N THR A 2 4.28 -9.56 -18.83
CA THR A 2 5.01 -9.09 -17.65
C THR A 2 4.21 -9.46 -16.40
N SER A 3 4.90 -9.92 -15.34
CA SER A 3 4.28 -10.26 -14.06
C SER A 3 5.21 -9.86 -12.91
N ALA A 4 4.64 -9.40 -11.81
CA ALA A 4 5.37 -9.14 -10.57
C ALA A 4 5.60 -10.42 -9.72
N THR A 5 4.96 -11.52 -10.08
CA THR A 5 5.11 -12.81 -9.45
C THR A 5 5.68 -13.82 -10.44
N HIS A 6 6.52 -14.73 -9.95
CA HIS A 6 7.06 -15.81 -10.79
C HIS A 6 5.93 -16.76 -11.17
N LYS A 7 5.61 -16.85 -12.47
CA LYS A 7 4.74 -17.90 -13.00
C LYS A 7 5.62 -18.92 -13.68
N GLU A 8 5.66 -20.12 -13.14
CA GLU A 8 6.46 -21.23 -13.67
C GLU A 8 6.01 -21.71 -15.06
N GLN A 9 4.77 -21.38 -15.45
CA GLN A 9 4.23 -21.81 -16.73
C GLN A 9 3.56 -20.65 -17.48
N VAL A 10 3.96 -20.48 -18.71
CA VAL A 10 3.26 -19.62 -19.68
C VAL A 10 1.92 -20.30 -20.02
N PRO A 11 0.78 -19.58 -20.01
CA PRO A 11 -0.50 -20.18 -20.39
C PRO A 11 -0.43 -20.87 -21.75
N GLN A 12 -0.94 -22.09 -21.85
CA GLN A 12 -0.87 -22.93 -23.07
C GLN A 12 -1.51 -22.32 -24.34
N PHE A 13 -2.42 -21.34 -24.14
CA PHE A 13 -3.05 -20.62 -25.26
C PHE A 13 -2.10 -19.61 -25.92
N MET A 14 -0.95 -19.32 -25.30
CA MET A 14 0.09 -18.47 -25.88
C MET A 14 1.14 -19.35 -26.53
N GLU A 15 0.99 -19.63 -27.82
CA GLU A 15 1.96 -20.35 -28.64
C GLU A 15 3.21 -19.51 -28.90
N PHE A 16 4.11 -19.42 -27.89
CA PHE A 16 5.41 -18.80 -28.11
C PHE A 16 6.39 -19.81 -28.70
N GLN A 17 6.90 -19.54 -29.88
CA GLN A 17 8.05 -20.24 -30.41
C GLN A 17 9.33 -19.65 -29.78
N ASN A 18 10.01 -20.45 -28.95
CA ASN A 18 11.25 -20.05 -28.24
C ASN A 18 11.12 -18.77 -27.37
N PRO A 19 10.32 -18.79 -26.32
CA PRO A 19 10.18 -17.61 -25.44
C PRO A 19 11.50 -17.32 -24.72
N VAL A 20 11.96 -16.06 -24.78
CA VAL A 20 13.05 -15.58 -23.93
C VAL A 20 12.47 -15.14 -22.60
N CYS A 21 12.85 -15.81 -21.53
CA CYS A 21 12.49 -15.42 -20.16
C CYS A 21 13.55 -14.46 -19.61
N LEU A 22 13.19 -13.21 -19.43
CA LEU A 22 14.02 -12.23 -18.74
C LEU A 22 13.58 -12.16 -17.29
N ASP A 23 14.35 -12.79 -16.40
CA ASP A 23 14.10 -12.75 -14.97
C ASP A 23 14.79 -11.54 -14.33
N PHE A 24 14.01 -10.54 -13.96
CA PHE A 24 14.47 -9.35 -13.24
C PHE A 24 14.35 -9.46 -11.71
N LEU A 25 13.79 -10.57 -11.20
CA LEU A 25 13.56 -10.78 -9.77
C LEU A 25 14.87 -11.00 -8.99
N GLN A 26 15.94 -11.37 -9.67
CA GLN A 26 17.26 -11.62 -9.05
C GLN A 26 18.10 -10.35 -8.82
N LYS A 27 17.67 -9.18 -9.32
CA LYS A 27 18.40 -7.92 -9.07
C LYS A 27 18.01 -7.37 -7.69
N LYS A 28 19.02 -7.39 -6.81
CA LYS A 28 19.08 -6.75 -5.47
C LYS A 28 17.71 -6.75 -4.76
N LYS A 29 17.55 -7.62 -3.77
CA LYS A 29 16.39 -7.56 -2.88
C LYS A 29 16.30 -6.14 -2.33
N LEU A 30 15.37 -5.36 -2.86
CA LEU A 30 14.96 -4.10 -2.25
C LEU A 30 14.46 -4.44 -0.86
N SER A 31 14.95 -3.77 0.16
CA SER A 31 14.49 -4.05 1.51
C SER A 31 13.12 -3.42 1.70
N LEU A 32 12.10 -4.26 1.77
CA LEU A 32 10.79 -3.86 2.23
C LEU A 32 10.72 -4.16 3.72
N ASP A 33 10.69 -3.13 4.54
CA ASP A 33 10.44 -3.28 5.98
C ASP A 33 8.93 -3.45 6.20
N LEU A 34 8.54 -4.65 6.59
CA LEU A 34 7.15 -5.05 6.72
C LEU A 34 6.81 -5.34 8.18
N SER A 35 5.83 -4.62 8.73
CA SER A 35 5.51 -4.68 10.15
C SER A 35 4.01 -4.72 10.44
N TRP A 36 3.60 -5.53 11.44
CA TRP A 36 2.30 -5.41 12.08
C TRP A 36 2.28 -4.29 13.10
N ILE A 37 1.22 -3.49 13.08
CA ILE A 37 0.90 -2.48 14.09
C ILE A 37 -0.38 -2.91 14.81
N ASN A 38 -0.25 -3.35 16.04
CA ASN A 38 -1.39 -3.76 16.85
C ASN A 38 -2.12 -2.53 17.39
N SER A 39 -3.38 -2.40 17.05
CA SER A 39 -4.26 -1.41 17.66
C SER A 39 -4.65 -1.83 19.07
N THR A 40 -4.42 -0.97 20.03
CA THR A 40 -4.79 -1.19 21.44
C THR A 40 -6.18 -0.66 21.76
N THR A 41 -6.66 0.31 21.02
CA THR A 41 -7.96 0.98 21.24
C THR A 41 -8.86 0.89 20.01
N ASN A 42 -8.54 1.68 18.99
CA ASN A 42 -9.29 1.79 17.73
C ASN A 42 -8.30 1.89 16.57
N THR A 43 -8.57 1.17 15.48
CA THR A 43 -7.71 1.15 14.28
C THR A 43 -7.58 2.52 13.63
N LEU A 44 -8.61 3.38 13.71
CA LEU A 44 -8.56 4.76 13.22
C LEU A 44 -7.57 5.62 13.99
N ASN A 45 -7.59 5.55 15.34
CA ASN A 45 -6.61 6.26 16.17
C ASN A 45 -5.19 5.76 15.90
N THR A 46 -5.02 4.45 15.77
CA THR A 46 -3.73 3.84 15.42
C THR A 46 -3.22 4.31 14.06
N LEU A 47 -4.13 4.48 13.09
CA LEU A 47 -3.79 5.05 11.78
C LEU A 47 -3.26 6.48 11.92
N ILE A 48 -3.94 7.35 12.68
CA ILE A 48 -3.48 8.73 12.89
C ILE A 48 -2.11 8.77 13.59
N GLU A 49 -1.93 8.00 14.65
CA GLU A 49 -0.65 7.91 15.36
C GLU A 49 0.48 7.47 14.41
N LEU A 50 0.21 6.48 13.56
CA LEU A 50 1.16 6.01 12.56
C LEU A 50 1.46 7.10 11.52
N LEU A 51 0.44 7.75 10.94
CA LEU A 51 0.62 8.83 9.97
C LEU A 51 1.41 10.01 10.57
N GLN A 52 1.14 10.38 11.82
CA GLN A 52 1.90 11.41 12.54
C GLN A 52 3.38 11.01 12.72
N SER A 53 3.65 9.72 13.02
CA SER A 53 5.01 9.23 13.15
C SER A 53 5.78 9.21 11.82
N LEU A 54 5.08 9.05 10.71
CA LEU A 54 5.63 9.08 9.35
C LEU A 54 5.90 10.51 8.84
N GLY A 55 5.26 11.51 9.44
CA GLY A 55 5.52 12.93 9.20
C GLY A 55 5.27 13.35 7.76
N SER A 56 6.29 13.91 7.12
CA SER A 56 6.21 14.44 5.75
C SER A 56 6.34 13.40 4.65
N LYS A 57 6.47 12.12 4.98
CA LYS A 57 6.64 11.02 4.01
C LYS A 57 5.36 10.80 3.20
N ARG A 58 5.55 10.30 1.98
CA ARG A 58 4.44 10.05 1.03
C ARG A 58 4.07 8.58 1.02
N GLY A 59 2.78 8.30 1.09
CA GLY A 59 2.34 6.91 1.06
C GLY A 59 0.89 6.70 0.68
N ILE A 60 0.54 5.42 0.59
CA ILE A 60 -0.82 4.98 0.30
C ILE A 60 -1.37 4.23 1.51
N VAL A 61 -2.61 4.55 1.86
CA VAL A 61 -3.43 3.78 2.81
C VAL A 61 -4.44 2.97 2.02
N PHE A 62 -4.35 1.66 2.08
CA PHE A 62 -5.24 0.75 1.37
C PHE A 62 -6.41 0.31 2.21
N CYS A 63 -7.62 0.52 1.67
CA CYS A 63 -8.88 -0.03 2.16
C CYS A 63 -9.42 -1.06 1.15
N ASN A 64 -10.08 -2.12 1.63
CA ASN A 64 -10.67 -3.13 0.74
C ASN A 64 -11.92 -2.61 0.05
N PHE A 65 -12.71 -1.81 0.76
CA PHE A 65 -14.03 -1.35 0.33
C PHE A 65 -14.14 0.17 0.35
N LYS A 66 -14.99 0.70 -0.55
CA LYS A 66 -15.30 2.13 -0.59
C LYS A 66 -15.88 2.64 0.73
N ASN A 67 -16.80 1.89 1.36
CA ASN A 67 -17.42 2.31 2.62
C ASN A 67 -16.37 2.47 3.74
N THR A 68 -15.38 1.56 3.81
CA THR A 68 -14.27 1.69 4.77
C THR A 68 -13.43 2.92 4.44
N LEU A 69 -13.13 3.13 3.15
CA LEU A 69 -12.38 4.29 2.71
C LEU A 69 -13.09 5.59 3.08
N ASP A 70 -14.39 5.69 2.83
CA ASP A 70 -15.21 6.87 3.18
C ASP A 70 -15.17 7.15 4.70
N GLY A 71 -15.29 6.10 5.53
CA GLY A 71 -15.20 6.24 6.99
C GLY A 71 -13.80 6.68 7.47
N VAL A 72 -12.74 6.15 6.85
CA VAL A 72 -11.36 6.58 7.12
C VAL A 72 -11.16 8.02 6.69
N SER A 73 -11.64 8.41 5.50
CA SER A 73 -11.56 9.77 4.98
C SER A 73 -12.22 10.76 5.92
N GLN A 74 -13.48 10.51 6.30
CA GLN A 74 -14.20 11.37 7.23
C GLN A 74 -13.44 11.54 8.55
N PHE A 75 -12.91 10.45 9.11
CA PHE A 75 -12.17 10.51 10.36
C PHE A 75 -10.87 11.31 10.25
N LEU A 76 -10.16 11.20 9.13
CA LEU A 76 -8.97 12.00 8.86
C LEU A 76 -9.31 13.49 8.69
N GLU A 77 -10.41 13.82 8.01
CA GLU A 77 -10.92 15.20 7.87
C GLU A 77 -11.25 15.82 9.22
N GLU A 78 -11.99 15.10 10.10
CA GLU A 78 -12.33 15.53 11.45
C GLU A 78 -11.08 15.82 12.32
N ASN A 79 -9.97 15.11 12.03
CA ASN A 79 -8.69 15.32 12.71
C ASN A 79 -7.72 16.21 11.92
N GLN A 80 -8.18 16.91 10.90
CA GLN A 80 -7.40 17.88 10.09
C GLN A 80 -6.17 17.24 9.41
N VAL A 81 -6.26 15.96 9.05
CA VAL A 81 -5.21 15.24 8.31
C VAL A 81 -5.50 15.35 6.82
N GLU A 82 -4.71 16.14 6.12
CA GLU A 82 -4.83 16.33 4.68
C GLU A 82 -4.53 15.03 3.91
N HIS A 83 -5.44 14.66 3.02
CA HIS A 83 -5.32 13.46 2.19
C HIS A 83 -6.13 13.62 0.90
N THR A 84 -5.95 12.71 -0.05
CA THR A 84 -6.81 12.57 -1.22
C THR A 84 -7.29 11.13 -1.37
N CYS A 85 -8.44 10.96 -2.01
CA CYS A 85 -9.07 9.66 -2.19
C CYS A 85 -8.96 9.18 -3.63
N PHE A 86 -8.82 7.85 -3.81
CA PHE A 86 -8.77 7.21 -5.10
C PHE A 86 -9.44 5.82 -5.08
N PHE A 87 -10.65 5.74 -5.61
CA PHE A 87 -11.45 4.51 -5.56
C PHE A 87 -12.21 4.27 -6.87
N GLY A 88 -12.73 3.06 -7.04
CA GLY A 88 -13.59 2.72 -8.19
C GLY A 88 -14.91 3.48 -8.14
N GLY A 89 -15.38 3.95 -9.32
CA GLY A 89 -16.62 4.72 -9.43
C GLY A 89 -16.46 6.23 -9.30
N MET A 90 -15.23 6.73 -9.07
CA MET A 90 -14.97 8.18 -9.21
C MET A 90 -15.09 8.61 -10.67
N GLU A 91 -15.60 9.83 -10.87
CA GLU A 91 -15.58 10.49 -12.17
C GLU A 91 -14.13 10.68 -12.66
N GLN A 92 -13.92 10.61 -13.97
CA GLN A 92 -12.58 10.70 -14.55
C GLN A 92 -11.83 11.97 -14.13
N ILE A 93 -12.52 13.09 -14.08
CA ILE A 93 -11.96 14.40 -13.68
C ILE A 93 -11.47 14.36 -12.24
N ASP A 94 -12.23 13.77 -11.32
CA ASP A 94 -11.86 13.69 -9.91
C ASP A 94 -10.68 12.71 -9.70
N ARG A 95 -10.64 11.62 -10.48
CA ARG A 95 -9.49 10.71 -10.49
C ARG A 95 -8.21 11.41 -10.89
N GLU A 96 -8.25 12.16 -11.99
CA GLU A 96 -7.10 12.92 -12.49
C GLU A 96 -6.66 13.98 -11.48
N ARG A 97 -7.61 14.73 -10.91
CA ARG A 97 -7.33 15.74 -9.88
C ARG A 97 -6.65 15.13 -8.65
N SER A 98 -7.16 14.04 -8.12
CA SER A 98 -6.59 13.33 -6.97
C SER A 98 -5.15 12.88 -7.26
N LEU A 99 -4.89 12.32 -8.43
CA LEU A 99 -3.55 11.90 -8.82
C LEU A 99 -2.59 13.09 -9.00
N ILE A 100 -3.06 14.20 -9.58
CA ILE A 100 -2.26 15.40 -9.74
C ILE A 100 -1.89 15.98 -8.37
N GLN A 101 -2.85 16.09 -7.45
CA GLN A 101 -2.61 16.58 -6.09
C GLN A 101 -1.59 15.72 -5.36
N PHE A 102 -1.72 14.40 -5.48
CA PHE A 102 -0.79 13.47 -4.87
C PHE A 102 0.60 13.51 -5.52
N ARG A 103 0.70 13.55 -6.86
CA ARG A 103 1.97 13.61 -7.60
C ARG A 103 2.74 14.90 -7.31
N ASN A 104 2.06 16.02 -7.25
CA ASN A 104 2.65 17.34 -6.99
C ASN A 104 3.00 17.56 -5.51
N SER A 105 2.82 16.54 -4.66
CA SER A 105 3.08 16.60 -3.23
C SER A 105 2.27 17.65 -2.45
N SER A 106 1.19 18.18 -3.04
CA SER A 106 0.22 19.00 -2.32
C SER A 106 -0.57 18.16 -1.32
N GLN A 107 -0.76 16.87 -1.64
CA GLN A 107 -1.30 15.86 -0.74
C GLN A 107 -0.31 14.70 -0.61
N ARG A 108 0.01 14.30 0.61
CA ARG A 108 1.04 13.26 0.88
C ARG A 108 0.45 11.89 1.19
N ILE A 109 -0.83 11.84 1.51
CA ILE A 109 -1.55 10.63 1.86
C ILE A 109 -2.59 10.37 0.77
N LEU A 110 -2.54 9.17 0.17
CA LEU A 110 -3.54 8.70 -0.77
C LEU A 110 -4.33 7.56 -0.12
N LEU A 111 -5.63 7.75 0.12
CA LEU A 111 -6.53 6.66 0.46
C LEU A 111 -6.96 5.96 -0.83
N ALA A 112 -6.77 4.65 -0.93
CA ALA A 112 -7.08 3.95 -2.17
C ALA A 112 -7.71 2.58 -1.94
N THR A 113 -8.55 2.16 -2.91
CA THR A 113 -8.96 0.76 -3.05
C THR A 113 -8.11 0.05 -4.10
N ASP A 114 -7.98 -1.28 -4.01
CA ASP A 114 -7.16 -2.08 -4.92
C ASP A 114 -7.49 -1.87 -6.39
N LEU A 115 -8.78 -1.90 -6.71
CA LEU A 115 -9.25 -1.77 -8.09
C LEU A 115 -8.80 -0.46 -8.72
N ALA A 116 -8.87 0.62 -7.96
CA ALA A 116 -8.47 1.93 -8.43
C ALA A 116 -6.94 2.06 -8.54
N ALA A 117 -6.20 1.51 -7.58
CA ALA A 117 -4.74 1.60 -7.53
C ALA A 117 -4.01 0.72 -8.55
N ARG A 118 -4.72 -0.23 -9.21
CA ARG A 118 -4.12 -1.03 -10.28
C ARG A 118 -3.81 -0.18 -11.50
N GLY A 119 -2.62 -0.35 -12.05
CA GLY A 119 -2.20 0.36 -13.27
C GLY A 119 -1.76 1.82 -13.06
N ILE A 120 -1.87 2.37 -11.85
CA ILE A 120 -1.40 3.73 -11.60
C ILE A 120 0.11 3.69 -11.43
N ASP A 121 0.78 4.53 -12.20
CA ASP A 121 2.19 4.82 -11.97
C ASP A 121 2.31 5.97 -10.98
N ILE A 122 2.68 5.61 -9.74
CA ILE A 122 2.97 6.55 -8.66
C ILE A 122 4.43 6.34 -8.27
N PRO A 123 5.32 7.24 -8.65
CA PRO A 123 6.73 7.15 -8.28
C PRO A 123 6.96 7.59 -6.83
N GLY A 124 7.96 6.99 -6.19
CA GLY A 124 8.54 7.51 -4.95
C GLY A 124 7.62 7.44 -3.73
N LEU A 125 7.04 6.26 -3.46
CA LEU A 125 6.32 6.03 -2.21
C LEU A 125 7.28 5.57 -1.11
N ASP A 126 7.26 6.30 0.01
CA ASP A 126 8.05 5.96 1.19
C ASP A 126 7.42 4.81 1.97
N TYR A 127 6.07 4.77 1.98
CA TYR A 127 5.36 3.75 2.74
C TYR A 127 4.04 3.31 2.11
N ILE A 128 3.58 2.15 2.58
CA ILE A 128 2.23 1.64 2.37
C ILE A 128 1.63 1.28 3.74
N ILE A 129 0.34 1.56 3.91
CA ILE A 129 -0.42 1.10 5.06
C ILE A 129 -1.56 0.22 4.56
N HIS A 130 -1.60 -1.03 5.01
CA HIS A 130 -2.76 -1.89 4.89
C HIS A 130 -3.69 -1.59 6.07
N TYR A 131 -4.64 -0.66 5.89
CA TYR A 131 -5.66 -0.38 6.90
C TYR A 131 -6.56 -1.60 7.09
N GLU A 132 -6.88 -2.25 5.98
CA GLU A 132 -7.47 -3.59 5.94
C GLU A 132 -6.57 -4.53 5.15
N MET A 133 -6.37 -5.74 5.68
CA MET A 133 -5.61 -6.76 4.97
C MET A 133 -6.38 -7.23 3.74
N PRO A 134 -5.74 -7.35 2.57
CA PRO A 134 -6.39 -7.89 1.39
C PRO A 134 -6.76 -9.36 1.59
N GLN A 135 -7.79 -9.80 0.89
CA GLN A 135 -8.26 -11.19 0.99
C GLN A 135 -7.30 -12.19 0.33
N ARG A 136 -6.49 -11.75 -0.64
CA ARG A 136 -5.58 -12.58 -1.43
C ARG A 136 -4.13 -12.13 -1.28
N GLU A 137 -3.23 -13.10 -1.23
CA GLU A 137 -1.78 -12.85 -1.19
C GLU A 137 -1.28 -12.09 -2.42
N GLU A 138 -1.86 -12.34 -3.59
CA GLU A 138 -1.53 -11.61 -4.80
C GLU A 138 -1.80 -10.11 -4.68
N GLU A 139 -2.92 -9.73 -4.07
CA GLU A 139 -3.27 -8.33 -3.82
C GLU A 139 -2.30 -7.69 -2.82
N PHE A 140 -1.92 -8.44 -1.78
CA PHE A 140 -0.90 -8.02 -0.82
C PHE A 140 0.44 -7.73 -1.51
N THR A 141 0.88 -8.63 -2.37
CA THR A 141 2.10 -8.47 -3.15
C THR A 141 2.02 -7.26 -4.09
N HIS A 142 0.87 -7.05 -4.75
CA HIS A 142 0.66 -5.92 -5.64
C HIS A 142 0.64 -4.58 -4.90
N ARG A 143 0.03 -4.52 -3.71
CA ARG A 143 0.08 -3.32 -2.86
C ARG A 143 1.52 -3.02 -2.44
N ASN A 144 2.23 -4.02 -1.94
CA ASN A 144 3.63 -3.88 -1.51
C ASN A 144 4.56 -3.47 -2.67
N GLY A 145 4.27 -3.93 -3.88
CA GLY A 145 4.99 -3.51 -5.08
C GLY A 145 4.79 -2.04 -5.48
N ARG A 146 4.07 -1.23 -4.72
CA ARG A 146 3.95 0.23 -4.91
C ARG A 146 5.04 1.02 -4.20
N THR A 147 5.68 0.45 -3.20
CA THR A 147 6.88 1.01 -2.55
C THR A 147 8.12 0.17 -2.87
N ALA A 148 9.25 0.50 -2.31
CA ALA A 148 10.53 -0.18 -2.53
C ALA A 148 10.88 -0.32 -4.03
N ARG A 149 10.72 0.74 -4.82
CA ARG A 149 11.04 0.78 -6.25
C ARG A 149 12.32 1.57 -6.51
N MET A 150 12.97 1.29 -7.64
CA MET A 150 14.14 2.05 -8.13
C MET A 150 15.31 2.17 -7.14
N ASN A 151 15.64 1.10 -6.41
CA ASN A 151 16.71 1.05 -5.40
C ASN A 151 16.43 1.86 -4.12
N LEU A 152 15.20 2.27 -3.86
CA LEU A 152 14.78 2.89 -2.60
C LEU A 152 14.20 1.84 -1.68
N ASP A 153 14.58 1.89 -0.41
CA ASP A 153 13.95 1.11 0.65
C ASP A 153 12.51 1.59 0.87
N GLY A 154 11.61 0.68 1.18
CA GLY A 154 10.21 0.99 1.42
C GLY A 154 9.72 0.38 2.73
N ALA A 155 8.71 1.00 3.32
CA ALA A 155 8.04 0.47 4.49
C ALA A 155 6.60 0.05 4.18
N ALA A 156 6.15 -1.06 4.76
CA ALA A 156 4.76 -1.47 4.68
C ALA A 156 4.25 -1.84 6.09
N PHE A 157 3.14 -1.23 6.46
CA PHE A 157 2.52 -1.39 7.77
C PHE A 157 1.17 -2.05 7.62
N CYS A 158 0.90 -3.06 8.46
CA CYS A 158 -0.38 -3.74 8.51
C CYS A 158 -1.05 -3.42 9.83
N ILE A 159 -2.15 -2.65 9.82
CA ILE A 159 -2.90 -2.36 11.04
C ILE A 159 -3.76 -3.56 11.40
N LYS A 160 -3.73 -3.95 12.67
CA LYS A 160 -4.49 -5.08 13.20
C LYS A 160 -5.31 -4.65 14.39
N GLY A 161 -6.63 -4.76 14.28
CA GLY A 161 -7.56 -4.64 15.40
C GLY A 161 -7.50 -5.85 16.33
N LYS A 162 -8.11 -5.72 17.50
CA LYS A 162 -8.08 -6.75 18.56
C LYS A 162 -8.61 -8.11 18.09
N ASN A 163 -9.65 -8.11 17.26
CA ASN A 163 -10.35 -9.32 16.81
C ASN A 163 -9.98 -9.75 15.37
N ASP A 164 -9.06 -9.05 14.71
CA ASP A 164 -8.70 -9.35 13.35
C ASP A 164 -7.88 -10.62 13.26
N LYS A 165 -8.21 -11.46 12.31
CA LYS A 165 -7.44 -12.65 12.00
C LYS A 165 -6.27 -12.30 11.10
N ILE A 166 -5.08 -12.80 11.44
CA ILE A 166 -3.91 -12.68 10.58
C ILE A 166 -4.04 -13.66 9.43
N PRO A 167 -4.03 -13.21 8.16
CA PRO A 167 -4.01 -14.09 7.00
C PRO A 167 -2.77 -15.00 7.04
N GLU A 168 -2.88 -16.20 6.46
CA GLU A 168 -1.80 -17.18 6.47
C GLU A 168 -0.51 -16.65 5.82
N TYR A 169 -0.65 -15.95 4.69
CA TYR A 169 0.46 -15.34 3.95
C TYR A 169 1.20 -14.24 4.74
N ALA A 170 0.60 -13.72 5.81
CA ALA A 170 1.15 -12.62 6.61
C ALA A 170 1.59 -13.03 8.03
N ARG A 171 1.60 -14.34 8.35
CA ARG A 171 1.92 -14.84 9.71
C ARG A 171 3.36 -14.57 10.15
N ASN A 172 4.28 -14.52 9.21
CA ASN A 172 5.71 -14.34 9.50
C ASN A 172 6.17 -12.87 9.58
N ILE A 173 5.22 -11.93 9.46
CA ILE A 173 5.52 -10.50 9.56
C ILE A 173 5.76 -10.13 11.03
N LYS A 174 6.85 -9.41 11.30
CA LYS A 174 7.20 -8.94 12.64
C LYS A 174 6.19 -7.91 13.15
N THR A 175 5.96 -7.89 14.45
CA THR A 175 5.14 -6.85 15.09
C THR A 175 6.04 -5.70 15.54
N SER A 176 5.65 -4.49 15.18
CA SER A 176 6.29 -3.25 15.63
C SER A 176 5.29 -2.42 16.45
N LYS A 177 5.80 -1.58 17.35
CA LYS A 177 5.00 -0.59 18.06
C LYS A 177 5.10 0.73 17.32
N VAL A 178 4.02 1.49 17.25
CA VAL A 178 4.09 2.90 16.86
C VAL A 178 4.88 3.60 17.97
N SER A 179 6.13 3.94 17.67
CA SER A 179 6.91 4.76 18.59
C SER A 179 6.81 6.21 18.12
N LYS A 180 6.54 7.13 19.04
CA LYS A 180 6.67 8.56 18.74
C LYS A 180 8.11 8.80 18.28
N GLY A 181 8.29 9.02 16.97
CA GLY A 181 9.63 9.24 16.39
C GLY A 181 10.34 7.99 15.88
N ALA A 182 9.63 6.93 15.47
CA ALA A 182 10.26 5.81 14.74
C ALA A 182 10.93 6.36 13.48
N LYS A 183 12.26 6.45 13.51
CA LYS A 183 13.07 6.74 12.32
C LYS A 183 12.92 5.55 11.39
N ILE A 184 12.33 5.77 10.22
CA ILE A 184 12.57 4.89 9.08
C ILE A 184 14.04 5.08 8.72
N PRO A 185 14.81 4.02 8.45
CA PRO A 185 16.21 4.17 8.02
C PRO A 185 16.31 5.22 6.90
N GLU A 186 17.28 6.12 7.02
CA GLU A 186 17.62 7.10 5.97
C GLU A 186 18.10 6.42 4.70
#